data_5cc58e87fb8cc7fad5faa88e13ea8342
#
_entry.id   5cc58e87fb8cc7fad5faa88e13ea8342
#
_cell.length_a   1.000
_cell.length_b   1.000
_cell.length_c   1.000
_cell.angle_alpha   90.00
_cell.angle_beta   90.00
_cell.angle_gamma   90.00
#
_symmetry.space_group_name_H-M   'P 1'
#
loop_
_entity.id
_entity.type
_entity.pdbx_description
1 polymer ?
#
loop_
_entity_poly.entity_id
_entity_poly.type
_entity_poly.pdbx_seq_one_letter_code
_entity_poly.pdbx_strand_id
1 'polypeptide(L)'
;MKSVRLAAFAAASLLFTVSLPAAAQNDPFMGGDYVSVTGVSIDDGHYMDYASFLSGFYKAQEDFAIKQGWQTSYEILSNVHPRKGEPNLYLVRRFKNMPDAAEGDRRQAMIRNQVKMDETQMQAASGDRAKFRHVDSEMLLREMKWRK
;
A
#
# COMPACT_ATOMS: atom_id res chain seq x y z
N MET A 1 -62.36 58.87 8.14
CA MET A 1 -61.81 58.00 7.11
C MET A 1 -60.30 58.19 7.13
N LYS A 2 -59.51 57.29 7.75
CA LYS A 2 -58.08 57.44 7.87
C LYS A 2 -57.44 56.24 7.15
N SER A 3 -56.72 56.52 6.06
CA SER A 3 -55.99 55.56 5.25
C SER A 3 -54.63 55.22 5.89
N VAL A 4 -54.43 53.98 6.22
CA VAL A 4 -53.17 53.44 6.74
C VAL A 4 -52.29 52.98 5.54
N ARG A 5 -51.12 53.58 5.38
CA ARG A 5 -50.12 53.20 4.39
C ARG A 5 -49.21 52.15 5.03
N LEU A 6 -49.23 50.95 4.46
CA LEU A 6 -48.32 49.89 4.82
C LEU A 6 -46.96 50.08 4.12
N ALA A 7 -45.88 50.29 4.85
CA ALA A 7 -44.53 50.35 4.32
C ALA A 7 -43.91 48.94 4.34
N ALA A 8 -43.58 48.42 3.17
CA ALA A 8 -42.88 47.15 3.03
C ALA A 8 -41.36 47.36 3.21
N PHE A 9 -40.78 46.77 4.25
CA PHE A 9 -39.32 46.72 4.43
C PHE A 9 -38.76 45.51 3.64
N ALA A 10 -37.98 45.79 2.60
CA ALA A 10 -37.19 44.77 1.90
C ALA A 10 -35.89 44.58 2.64
N ALA A 11 -35.74 43.44 3.30
CA ALA A 11 -34.48 43.05 3.91
C ALA A 11 -33.54 42.43 2.84
N ALA A 12 -32.51 43.15 2.46
CA ALA A 12 -31.44 42.64 1.59
C ALA A 12 -30.46 41.80 2.42
N SER A 13 -30.54 40.47 2.28
CA SER A 13 -29.57 39.53 2.88
C SER A 13 -28.28 39.54 2.07
N LEU A 14 -27.21 40.17 2.57
CA LEU A 14 -25.87 40.04 2.03
C LEU A 14 -25.31 38.65 2.40
N LEU A 15 -25.24 37.76 1.42
CA LEU A 15 -24.51 36.52 1.51
C LEU A 15 -22.99 36.81 1.43
N PHE A 16 -22.31 36.84 2.57
CA PHE A 16 -20.86 36.81 2.63
C PHE A 16 -20.39 35.43 2.24
N THR A 17 -19.90 35.22 1.03
CA THR A 17 -19.15 34.06 0.62
C THR A 17 -17.75 34.15 1.23
N VAL A 18 -17.52 33.46 2.36
CA VAL A 18 -16.20 33.32 2.92
C VAL A 18 -15.44 32.32 2.03
N SER A 19 -14.63 32.84 1.12
CA SER A 19 -13.64 32.00 0.41
C SER A 19 -12.57 31.59 1.40
N LEU A 20 -12.63 30.34 1.86
CA LEU A 20 -11.53 29.74 2.62
C LEU A 20 -10.30 29.72 1.72
N PRO A 21 -9.15 30.25 2.16
CA PRO A 21 -7.92 30.13 1.39
C PRO A 21 -7.60 28.65 1.22
N ALA A 22 -7.39 28.23 -0.02
CA ALA A 22 -6.93 26.88 -0.34
C ALA A 22 -5.49 26.70 0.20
N ALA A 23 -5.36 26.33 1.47
CA ALA A 23 -4.06 26.05 2.11
C ALA A 23 -3.28 24.90 1.43
N ALA A 24 -3.92 24.16 0.51
CA ALA A 24 -3.30 23.08 -0.26
C ALA A 24 -2.31 23.58 -1.35
N GLN A 25 -2.25 24.86 -1.64
CA GLN A 25 -1.42 25.38 -2.74
C GLN A 25 0.06 25.60 -2.39
N ASN A 26 0.42 25.53 -1.12
CA ASN A 26 1.79 25.78 -0.64
C ASN A 26 2.55 24.52 -0.20
N ASP A 27 1.97 23.32 -0.32
CA ASP A 27 2.68 22.08 -0.04
C ASP A 27 3.73 21.86 -1.15
N PRO A 28 5.05 21.84 -0.80
CA PRO A 28 6.12 21.62 -1.77
C PRO A 28 6.13 20.20 -2.34
N PHE A 29 5.32 19.29 -1.77
CA PHE A 29 5.27 17.90 -2.17
C PHE A 29 3.97 17.53 -2.88
N MET A 30 4.07 16.48 -3.68
CA MET A 30 2.94 15.74 -4.25
C MET A 30 3.16 14.25 -4.03
N GLY A 31 2.08 13.49 -3.85
CA GLY A 31 2.16 12.05 -3.67
C GLY A 31 2.64 11.35 -4.94
N GLY A 32 3.64 10.47 -4.77
CA GLY A 32 4.11 9.55 -5.80
C GLY A 32 3.55 8.15 -5.60
N ASP A 33 4.35 7.15 -5.98
CA ASP A 33 4.01 5.73 -5.88
C ASP A 33 3.93 5.26 -4.41
N TYR A 34 3.17 4.22 -4.19
CA TYR A 34 3.16 3.49 -2.92
C TYR A 34 4.32 2.51 -2.86
N VAL A 35 4.87 2.32 -1.66
CA VAL A 35 5.94 1.38 -1.38
C VAL A 35 5.54 0.53 -0.19
N SER A 36 5.32 -0.77 -0.42
CA SER A 36 5.13 -1.75 0.65
C SER A 36 6.49 -2.31 1.04
N VAL A 37 6.79 -2.32 2.32
CA VAL A 37 8.03 -2.87 2.87
C VAL A 37 7.69 -3.87 3.96
N THR A 38 8.03 -5.14 3.73
CA THR A 38 7.85 -6.21 4.72
C THR A 38 9.21 -6.59 5.28
N GLY A 39 9.40 -6.40 6.58
CA GLY A 39 10.60 -6.83 7.30
C GLY A 39 10.47 -8.27 7.75
N VAL A 40 11.50 -9.07 7.47
CA VAL A 40 11.51 -10.52 7.71
C VAL A 40 12.76 -10.92 8.46
N SER A 41 12.60 -11.66 9.54
CA SER A 41 13.66 -12.40 10.23
C SER A 41 13.61 -13.88 9.87
N ILE A 42 14.79 -14.46 9.71
CA ILE A 42 14.98 -15.88 9.41
C ILE A 42 15.82 -16.49 10.52
N ASP A 43 15.39 -17.62 11.05
CA ASP A 43 16.12 -18.35 12.07
C ASP A 43 17.47 -18.88 11.55
N ASP A 44 18.43 -19.00 12.43
CA ASP A 44 19.75 -19.50 12.10
C ASP A 44 19.68 -20.87 11.42
N GLY A 45 20.43 -21.03 10.33
CA GLY A 45 20.47 -22.25 9.54
C GLY A 45 19.38 -22.38 8.45
N HIS A 46 18.35 -21.53 8.45
CA HIS A 46 17.22 -21.61 7.51
C HIS A 46 17.27 -20.61 6.35
N TYR A 47 18.41 -19.93 6.16
CA TYR A 47 18.55 -18.97 5.07
C TYR A 47 18.28 -19.60 3.69
N MET A 48 18.82 -20.80 3.42
CA MET A 48 18.64 -21.46 2.12
C MET A 48 17.22 -21.94 1.90
N ASP A 49 16.50 -22.33 2.95
CA ASP A 49 15.08 -22.70 2.87
C ASP A 49 14.24 -21.49 2.42
N TYR A 50 14.51 -20.34 3.02
CA TYR A 50 13.81 -19.11 2.64
C TYR A 50 14.26 -18.57 1.29
N ALA A 51 15.54 -18.64 0.95
CA ALA A 51 16.07 -18.26 -0.37
C ALA A 51 15.45 -19.09 -1.50
N SER A 52 15.20 -20.38 -1.27
CA SER A 52 14.49 -21.25 -2.21
C SER A 52 13.04 -20.79 -2.44
N PHE A 53 12.32 -20.41 -1.38
CA PHE A 53 11.00 -19.80 -1.51
C PHE A 53 11.06 -18.48 -2.30
N LEU A 54 12.01 -17.61 -1.99
CA LEU A 54 12.14 -16.29 -2.64
C LEU A 54 12.46 -16.42 -4.14
N SER A 55 13.38 -17.31 -4.50
CA SER A 55 13.79 -17.53 -5.89
C SER A 55 12.75 -18.29 -6.73
N GLY A 56 11.89 -19.06 -6.09
CA GLY A 56 10.83 -19.84 -6.71
C GLY A 56 9.47 -19.14 -6.67
N PHE A 57 8.69 -19.49 -5.65
CA PHE A 57 7.29 -19.07 -5.54
C PHE A 57 7.12 -17.55 -5.46
N TYR A 58 7.88 -16.87 -4.59
CA TYR A 58 7.77 -15.43 -4.43
C TYR A 58 8.08 -14.70 -5.74
N LYS A 59 9.23 -15.02 -6.36
CA LYS A 59 9.62 -14.43 -7.64
C LYS A 59 8.55 -14.63 -8.71
N ALA A 60 8.01 -15.84 -8.86
CA ALA A 60 6.98 -16.13 -9.86
C ALA A 60 5.70 -15.30 -9.64
N GLN A 61 5.31 -15.10 -8.38
CA GLN A 61 4.15 -14.29 -8.01
C GLN A 61 4.39 -12.80 -8.30
N GLU A 62 5.56 -12.28 -7.95
CA GLU A 62 5.89 -10.86 -8.16
C GLU A 62 6.08 -10.53 -9.66
N ASP A 63 6.73 -11.42 -10.42
CA ASP A 63 6.86 -11.27 -11.88
C ASP A 63 5.47 -11.28 -12.56
N PHE A 64 4.55 -12.13 -12.08
CA PHE A 64 3.17 -12.13 -12.55
C PHE A 64 2.46 -10.81 -12.23
N ALA A 65 2.61 -10.28 -11.02
CA ALA A 65 2.00 -9.01 -10.63
C ALA A 65 2.53 -7.83 -11.47
N ILE A 66 3.82 -7.82 -11.80
CA ILE A 66 4.40 -6.82 -12.74
C ILE A 66 3.78 -6.98 -14.13
N LYS A 67 3.69 -8.22 -14.65
CA LYS A 67 3.09 -8.49 -15.96
C LYS A 67 1.63 -8.07 -16.07
N GLN A 68 0.89 -8.14 -14.95
CA GLN A 68 -0.50 -7.65 -14.87
C GLN A 68 -0.59 -6.13 -14.69
N GLY A 69 0.53 -5.42 -14.51
CA GLY A 69 0.55 -3.98 -14.24
C GLY A 69 0.07 -3.59 -12.85
N TRP A 70 0.00 -4.54 -11.91
CA TRP A 70 -0.43 -4.27 -10.53
C TRP A 70 0.66 -3.62 -9.69
N GLN A 71 1.90 -3.86 -10.04
CA GLN A 71 3.08 -3.23 -9.45
C GLN A 71 4.11 -2.86 -10.52
N THR A 72 5.02 -1.96 -10.17
CA THR A 72 6.04 -1.44 -11.07
C THR A 72 7.39 -2.10 -10.87
N SER A 73 7.68 -2.52 -9.63
CA SER A 73 8.92 -3.24 -9.28
C SER A 73 8.77 -3.95 -7.95
N TYR A 74 9.68 -4.89 -7.70
CA TYR A 74 9.96 -5.43 -6.38
C TYR A 74 11.47 -5.58 -6.18
N GLU A 75 11.90 -5.58 -4.93
CA GLU A 75 13.30 -5.72 -4.52
C GLU A 75 13.35 -6.58 -3.25
N ILE A 76 14.45 -7.31 -3.10
CA ILE A 76 14.79 -8.02 -1.87
C ILE A 76 16.09 -7.40 -1.35
N LEU A 77 16.01 -6.78 -0.17
CA LEU A 77 17.14 -6.09 0.43
C LEU A 77 17.61 -6.87 1.66
N SER A 78 18.90 -7.14 1.74
CA SER A 78 19.51 -7.72 2.93
C SER A 78 19.93 -6.60 3.89
N ASN A 79 19.61 -6.75 5.18
CA ASN A 79 20.14 -5.90 6.22
C ASN A 79 21.55 -6.37 6.56
N VAL A 80 22.56 -5.63 6.11
CA VAL A 80 23.98 -6.02 6.24
C VAL A 80 24.48 -5.93 7.69
N HIS A 81 23.88 -5.04 8.50
CA HIS A 81 24.26 -4.84 9.90
C HIS A 81 23.01 -4.70 10.78
N PRO A 82 22.22 -5.78 10.92
CA PRO A 82 21.00 -5.73 11.73
C PRO A 82 21.33 -5.51 13.20
N ARG A 83 20.64 -4.56 13.82
CA ARG A 83 20.64 -4.42 15.28
C ARG A 83 19.72 -5.47 15.89
N LYS A 84 19.86 -5.71 17.17
CA LYS A 84 19.00 -6.65 17.90
C LYS A 84 17.52 -6.28 17.71
N GLY A 85 16.73 -7.22 17.18
CA GLY A 85 15.31 -7.05 16.92
C GLY A 85 14.98 -6.39 15.55
N GLU A 86 15.97 -6.18 14.70
CA GLU A 86 15.74 -5.73 13.31
C GLU A 86 15.66 -6.92 12.36
N PRO A 87 14.83 -6.84 11.31
CA PRO A 87 14.78 -7.86 10.27
C PRO A 87 16.11 -8.07 9.56
N ASN A 88 16.36 -9.31 9.12
CA ASN A 88 17.53 -9.59 8.25
C ASN A 88 17.26 -9.28 6.78
N LEU A 89 15.98 -9.33 6.35
CA LEU A 89 15.58 -9.05 4.98
C LEU A 89 14.42 -8.08 4.94
N TYR A 90 14.35 -7.30 3.86
CA TYR A 90 13.19 -6.49 3.51
C TYR A 90 12.70 -6.86 2.12
N LEU A 91 11.41 -7.20 2.01
CA LEU A 91 10.73 -7.39 0.75
C LEU A 91 10.03 -6.09 0.40
N VAL A 92 10.46 -5.45 -0.68
CA VAL A 92 9.95 -4.13 -1.10
C VAL A 92 9.16 -4.28 -2.38
N ARG A 93 7.95 -3.70 -2.42
CA ARG A 93 7.10 -3.66 -3.63
C ARG A 93 6.66 -2.24 -3.90
N ARG A 94 6.64 -1.83 -5.18
CA ARG A 94 6.20 -0.51 -5.61
C ARG A 94 5.00 -0.61 -6.52
N PHE A 95 4.00 0.24 -6.34
CA PHE A 95 2.79 0.26 -7.14
C PHE A 95 2.14 1.64 -7.15
N LYS A 96 1.43 1.97 -8.24
CA LYS A 96 0.84 3.31 -8.43
C LYS A 96 -0.43 3.52 -7.63
N ASN A 97 -1.25 2.47 -7.52
CA ASN A 97 -2.57 2.54 -6.91
C ASN A 97 -2.80 1.37 -5.96
N MET A 98 -3.53 1.63 -4.88
CA MET A 98 -4.07 0.58 -4.01
C MET A 98 -5.29 -0.04 -4.70
N PRO A 99 -5.44 -1.37 -4.72
CA PRO A 99 -6.68 -2.00 -5.14
C PRO A 99 -7.78 -1.73 -4.11
N ASP A 100 -9.01 -1.61 -4.56
CA ASP A 100 -10.17 -1.75 -3.68
C ASP A 100 -10.37 -3.24 -3.29
N ALA A 101 -11.35 -3.54 -2.43
CA ALA A 101 -11.58 -4.89 -1.93
C ALA A 101 -11.90 -5.88 -3.06
N ALA A 102 -12.78 -5.50 -3.99
CA ALA A 102 -13.19 -6.37 -5.09
C ALA A 102 -12.02 -6.68 -6.05
N GLU A 103 -11.23 -5.67 -6.37
CA GLU A 103 -10.02 -5.85 -7.17
C GLU A 103 -8.96 -6.67 -6.41
N GLY A 104 -8.85 -6.50 -5.09
CA GLY A 104 -7.99 -7.31 -4.23
C GLY A 104 -8.35 -8.80 -4.33
N ASP A 105 -9.63 -9.13 -4.17
CA ASP A 105 -10.14 -10.50 -4.26
C ASP A 105 -9.90 -11.11 -5.65
N ARG A 106 -10.16 -10.32 -6.71
CA ARG A 106 -9.88 -10.72 -8.09
C ARG A 106 -8.40 -11.06 -8.30
N ARG A 107 -7.49 -10.21 -7.82
CA ARG A 107 -6.03 -10.44 -7.92
C ARG A 107 -5.62 -11.70 -7.19
N GLN A 108 -6.14 -11.93 -5.98
CA GLN A 108 -5.86 -13.14 -5.21
C GLN A 108 -6.32 -14.41 -5.97
N ALA A 109 -7.50 -14.39 -6.57
CA ALA A 109 -7.98 -15.51 -7.39
C ALA A 109 -7.06 -15.78 -8.60
N MET A 110 -6.60 -14.73 -9.27
CA MET A 110 -5.66 -14.86 -10.40
C MET A 110 -4.30 -15.41 -9.97
N ILE A 111 -3.79 -14.98 -8.81
CA ILE A 111 -2.53 -15.52 -8.24
C ILE A 111 -2.69 -17.01 -7.94
N ARG A 112 -3.78 -17.43 -7.26
CA ARG A 112 -4.04 -18.85 -6.97
C ARG A 112 -4.05 -19.69 -8.25
N ASN A 113 -4.72 -19.21 -9.29
CA ASN A 113 -4.73 -19.90 -10.58
C ASN A 113 -3.34 -19.98 -11.23
N GLN A 114 -2.56 -18.91 -11.14
CA GLN A 114 -1.20 -18.84 -11.70
C GLN A 114 -0.26 -19.83 -10.99
N VAL A 115 -0.32 -19.90 -9.67
CA VAL A 115 0.54 -20.80 -8.87
C VAL A 115 -0.03 -22.20 -8.75
N LYS A 116 -1.24 -22.46 -9.26
CA LYS A 116 -1.95 -23.74 -9.18
C LYS A 116 -2.10 -24.26 -7.75
N MET A 117 -2.38 -23.36 -6.82
CA MET A 117 -2.62 -23.67 -5.42
C MET A 117 -3.95 -23.06 -4.99
N ASP A 118 -4.74 -23.83 -4.26
CA ASP A 118 -5.91 -23.29 -3.58
C ASP A 118 -5.53 -22.54 -2.29
N GLU A 119 -6.52 -21.94 -1.66
CA GLU A 119 -6.31 -21.13 -0.46
C GLU A 119 -5.76 -21.97 0.72
N THR A 120 -6.25 -23.20 0.88
CA THR A 120 -5.81 -24.12 1.93
C THR A 120 -4.33 -24.50 1.75
N GLN A 121 -3.94 -24.80 0.50
CA GLN A 121 -2.55 -25.12 0.16
C GLN A 121 -1.62 -23.92 0.37
N MET A 122 -2.06 -22.70 0.00
CA MET A 122 -1.29 -21.48 0.24
C MET A 122 -1.13 -21.19 1.73
N GLN A 123 -2.19 -21.40 2.52
CA GLN A 123 -2.16 -21.24 3.96
C GLN A 123 -1.23 -22.26 4.62
N ALA A 124 -1.28 -23.53 4.24
CA ALA A 124 -0.40 -24.58 4.74
C ALA A 124 1.06 -24.23 4.45
N ALA A 125 1.39 -23.87 3.20
CA ALA A 125 2.73 -23.47 2.80
C ALA A 125 3.21 -22.21 3.55
N SER A 126 2.33 -21.28 3.89
CA SER A 126 2.65 -20.13 4.74
C SER A 126 2.95 -20.56 6.18
N GLY A 127 2.15 -21.48 6.74
CA GLY A 127 2.37 -22.05 8.07
C GLY A 127 3.69 -22.83 8.17
N ASP A 128 4.06 -23.57 7.14
CA ASP A 128 5.35 -24.27 7.12
C ASP A 128 6.53 -23.29 7.15
N ARG A 129 6.46 -22.19 6.41
CA ARG A 129 7.50 -21.16 6.46
C ARG A 129 7.52 -20.41 7.78
N ALA A 130 6.40 -20.27 8.47
CA ALA A 130 6.32 -19.59 9.76
C ALA A 130 7.10 -20.31 10.87
N LYS A 131 7.52 -21.55 10.65
CA LYS A 131 8.35 -22.32 11.59
C LYS A 131 9.78 -21.77 11.70
N PHE A 132 10.25 -21.06 10.69
CA PHE A 132 11.63 -20.52 10.63
C PHE A 132 11.74 -19.11 10.08
N ARG A 133 10.60 -18.51 9.69
CA ARG A 133 10.55 -17.15 9.14
C ARG A 133 9.50 -16.33 9.91
N HIS A 134 9.88 -15.18 10.39
CA HIS A 134 9.04 -14.24 11.13
C HIS A 134 8.84 -12.99 10.31
N VAL A 135 7.59 -12.51 10.23
CA VAL A 135 7.27 -11.18 9.69
C VAL A 135 7.29 -10.22 10.86
N ASP A 136 8.33 -9.40 10.94
CA ASP A 136 8.55 -8.49 12.06
C ASP A 136 7.86 -7.16 11.88
N SER A 137 7.68 -6.74 10.63
CA SER A 137 7.03 -5.46 10.32
C SER A 137 6.42 -5.46 8.93
N GLU A 138 5.34 -4.68 8.79
CA GLU A 138 4.75 -4.33 7.51
C GLU A 138 4.52 -2.81 7.48
N MET A 139 5.05 -2.14 6.48
CA MET A 139 4.90 -0.71 6.27
C MET A 139 4.33 -0.44 4.89
N LEU A 140 3.39 0.50 4.83
CA LEU A 140 2.94 1.10 3.59
C LEU A 140 3.38 2.56 3.58
N LEU A 141 4.34 2.86 2.73
CA LEU A 141 4.90 4.19 2.54
C LEU A 141 4.33 4.81 1.27
N ARG A 142 4.39 6.11 1.17
CA ARG A 142 4.08 6.85 -0.05
C ARG A 142 5.25 7.73 -0.41
N GLU A 143 5.70 7.62 -1.65
CA GLU A 143 6.74 8.51 -2.18
C GLU A 143 6.25 9.96 -2.13
N MET A 144 7.13 10.87 -1.70
CA MET A 144 6.91 12.31 -1.71
C MET A 144 7.75 12.93 -2.83
N LYS A 145 7.09 13.43 -3.88
CA LYS A 145 7.76 14.10 -5.01
C LYS A 145 7.70 15.61 -4.86
N TRP A 146 8.78 16.28 -5.23
CA TRP A 146 8.77 17.73 -5.29
C TRP A 146 7.76 18.22 -6.33
N ARG A 147 6.94 19.17 -5.95
CA ARG A 147 6.10 19.87 -6.91
C ARG A 147 7.01 20.76 -7.78
N LYS A 148 6.89 20.61 -9.10
CA LYS A 148 7.65 21.43 -10.07
C LYS A 148 6.99 22.79 -10.25
#